data_150bfa58a9c50ea27d24ea83bc3eece6
#
_entry.id   150bfa58a9c50ea27d24ea83bc3eece6
#
_cell.length_a   1.000
_cell.length_b   1.000
_cell.length_c   1.000
_cell.angle_alpha   90.00
_cell.angle_beta   90.00
_cell.angle_gamma   90.00
#
_symmetry.space_group_name_H-M   'P 1'
#
loop_
_entity.id
_entity.type
_entity.pdbx_description
1 polymer ?
#
loop_
_entity_poly.entity_id
_entity_poly.type
_entity_poly.pdbx_seq_one_letter_code
_entity_poly.pdbx_strand_id
1 'polypeptide(L)'
;MAIIVEHDKRRKQILDNALIVFMDEGFVNATFQKIADQCGIARTILYLYFKNKKEIFNYSIKQLLLNVEENINSVRSDKSLNSEEKITKVLLTIFKLLEQNRQLLSVVLDYLVHLSKEGVSPEDRVRRRTVKLRHILSSMFIEGVKNGELKKMKVKAADDYLYSFIEAAIFQLVVTKRKNLSELRETAIFAIKQLSL
;
A
#
# COMPACT_ATOMS: atom_id res chain seq x y z
N MET A 1 12.47 28.45 -8.92
CA MET A 1 11.26 27.72 -8.44
C MET A 1 10.46 27.06 -9.55
N ALA A 2 10.09 27.72 -10.63
CA ALA A 2 9.27 27.14 -11.72
C ALA A 2 9.87 25.86 -12.35
N ILE A 3 11.18 25.83 -12.63
CA ILE A 3 11.86 24.66 -13.24
C ILE A 3 11.83 23.42 -12.35
N ILE A 4 11.97 23.58 -11.04
CA ILE A 4 11.92 22.44 -10.07
C ILE A 4 10.52 21.86 -10.02
N VAL A 5 9.48 22.70 -9.98
CA VAL A 5 8.08 22.28 -9.95
C VAL A 5 7.70 21.52 -11.23
N GLU A 6 8.20 21.98 -12.39
CA GLU A 6 7.95 21.31 -13.68
C GLU A 6 8.67 19.95 -13.76
N HIS A 7 9.89 19.86 -13.23
CA HIS A 7 10.65 18.60 -13.14
C HIS A 7 9.93 17.57 -12.25
N ASP A 8 9.43 17.97 -11.08
CA ASP A 8 8.70 17.09 -10.17
C ASP A 8 7.35 16.65 -10.76
N LYS A 9 6.64 17.54 -11.43
CA LYS A 9 5.40 17.22 -12.14
C LYS A 9 5.65 16.20 -13.26
N ARG A 10 6.73 16.38 -14.03
CA ARG A 10 7.10 15.45 -15.10
C ARG A 10 7.49 14.08 -14.52
N ARG A 11 8.26 14.09 -13.45
CA ARG A 11 8.63 12.85 -12.74
C ARG A 11 7.40 12.07 -12.28
N LYS A 12 6.40 12.75 -11.71
CA LYS A 12 5.13 12.12 -11.29
C LYS A 12 4.39 11.52 -12.49
N GLN A 13 4.27 12.25 -13.61
CA GLN A 13 3.64 11.74 -14.83
C GLN A 13 4.33 10.47 -15.35
N ILE A 14 5.67 10.41 -15.29
CA ILE A 14 6.42 9.20 -15.67
C ILE A 14 6.07 8.03 -14.75
N LEU A 15 5.98 8.25 -13.43
CA LEU A 15 5.63 7.20 -12.48
C LEU A 15 4.21 6.66 -12.70
N ASP A 16 3.25 7.54 -12.98
CA ASP A 16 1.85 7.16 -13.23
C ASP A 16 1.74 6.33 -14.53
N ASN A 17 2.38 6.77 -15.61
CA ASN A 17 2.40 6.03 -16.89
C ASN A 17 3.17 4.70 -16.78
N ALA A 18 4.25 4.67 -16.01
CA ALA A 18 5.01 3.44 -15.80
C ALA A 18 4.19 2.38 -15.04
N LEU A 19 3.31 2.78 -14.13
CA LEU A 19 2.40 1.83 -13.47
C LEU A 19 1.49 1.12 -14.46
N ILE A 20 1.00 1.81 -15.49
CA ILE A 20 0.18 1.21 -16.56
C ILE A 20 0.99 0.12 -17.27
N VAL A 21 2.22 0.42 -17.68
CA VAL A 21 3.11 -0.57 -18.33
C VAL A 21 3.39 -1.77 -17.42
N PHE A 22 3.63 -1.52 -16.12
CA PHE A 22 3.85 -2.60 -15.16
C PHE A 22 2.59 -3.46 -14.95
N MET A 23 1.41 -2.87 -14.95
CA MET A 23 0.15 -3.61 -14.83
C MET A 23 -0.14 -4.48 -16.05
N ASP A 24 0.16 -3.99 -17.24
CA ASP A 24 -0.14 -4.68 -18.51
C ASP A 24 0.89 -5.79 -18.81
N GLU A 25 2.17 -5.52 -18.56
CA GLU A 25 3.28 -6.40 -18.96
C GLU A 25 3.86 -7.23 -17.80
N GLY A 26 3.55 -6.88 -16.56
CA GLY A 26 4.25 -7.37 -15.39
C GLY A 26 5.64 -6.72 -15.23
N PHE A 27 6.26 -6.87 -14.05
CA PHE A 27 7.57 -6.26 -13.77
C PHE A 27 8.68 -6.80 -14.69
N VAL A 28 8.68 -8.11 -14.98
CA VAL A 28 9.76 -8.77 -15.73
C VAL A 28 9.82 -8.28 -17.17
N ASN A 29 8.66 -8.26 -17.87
CA ASN A 29 8.55 -7.94 -19.29
C ASN A 29 8.46 -6.44 -19.58
N ALA A 30 8.15 -5.62 -18.60
CA ALA A 30 8.23 -4.17 -18.73
C ALA A 30 9.66 -3.74 -19.04
N THR A 31 9.84 -2.89 -20.06
CA THR A 31 11.14 -2.36 -20.47
C THR A 31 11.17 -0.85 -20.35
N PHE A 32 12.39 -0.30 -20.27
CA PHE A 32 12.58 1.15 -20.24
C PHE A 32 12.05 1.82 -21.53
N GLN A 33 12.12 1.11 -22.67
CA GLN A 33 11.58 1.59 -23.95
C GLN A 33 10.05 1.69 -23.87
N LYS A 34 9.35 0.60 -23.45
CA LYS A 34 7.89 0.61 -23.31
C LYS A 34 7.38 1.71 -22.38
N ILE A 35 8.12 1.97 -21.28
CA ILE A 35 7.79 3.08 -20.37
C ILE A 35 7.96 4.44 -21.05
N ALA A 36 9.04 4.62 -21.81
CA ALA A 36 9.28 5.86 -22.55
C ALA A 36 8.20 6.10 -23.61
N ASP A 37 7.83 5.05 -24.35
CA ASP A 37 6.77 5.09 -25.37
C ASP A 37 5.41 5.45 -24.73
N GLN A 38 5.06 4.84 -23.60
CA GLN A 38 3.85 5.16 -22.83
C GLN A 38 3.83 6.61 -22.34
N CYS A 39 4.99 7.18 -22.04
CA CYS A 39 5.14 8.59 -21.63
C CYS A 39 5.18 9.57 -22.80
N GLY A 40 5.27 9.09 -24.05
CA GLY A 40 5.46 9.94 -25.23
C GLY A 40 6.80 10.68 -25.22
N ILE A 41 7.87 10.07 -24.70
CA ILE A 41 9.21 10.66 -24.61
C ILE A 41 10.28 9.73 -25.18
N ALA A 42 11.41 10.32 -25.60
CA ALA A 42 12.57 9.51 -25.96
C ALA A 42 13.15 8.78 -24.74
N ARG A 43 13.62 7.54 -24.93
CA ARG A 43 14.26 6.75 -23.86
C ARG A 43 15.41 7.49 -23.15
N THR A 44 16.15 8.31 -23.88
CA THR A 44 17.23 9.15 -23.34
C THR A 44 16.74 10.17 -22.32
N ILE A 45 15.52 10.71 -22.51
CA ILE A 45 14.88 11.62 -21.56
C ILE A 45 14.55 10.88 -20.25
N LEU A 46 14.11 9.61 -20.35
CA LEU A 46 13.77 8.82 -19.16
C LEU A 46 15.00 8.61 -18.24
N TYR A 47 16.19 8.47 -18.81
CA TYR A 47 17.45 8.36 -18.03
C TYR A 47 17.81 9.62 -17.24
N LEU A 48 17.26 10.79 -17.57
CA LEU A 48 17.45 12.01 -16.79
C LEU A 48 16.70 11.96 -15.44
N TYR A 49 15.67 11.12 -15.35
CA TYR A 49 14.81 11.00 -14.19
C TYR A 49 15.08 9.73 -13.36
N PHE A 50 15.45 8.63 -14.02
CA PHE A 50 15.57 7.32 -13.38
C PHE A 50 16.70 6.49 -14.00
N LYS A 51 17.42 5.75 -13.13
CA LYS A 51 18.57 4.92 -13.55
C LYS A 51 18.14 3.63 -14.26
N ASN A 52 17.00 3.04 -13.84
CA ASN A 52 16.51 1.77 -14.34
C ASN A 52 15.02 1.56 -13.98
N LYS A 53 14.39 0.53 -14.59
CA LYS A 53 12.98 0.20 -14.34
C LYS A 53 12.67 -0.16 -12.88
N LYS A 54 13.63 -0.76 -12.17
CA LYS A 54 13.49 -1.11 -10.75
C LYS A 54 13.35 0.15 -9.88
N GLU A 55 14.07 1.21 -10.22
CA GLU A 55 13.95 2.50 -9.56
C GLU A 55 12.58 3.11 -9.80
N ILE A 56 12.10 3.15 -11.06
CA ILE A 56 10.76 3.63 -11.42
C ILE A 56 9.71 2.86 -10.62
N PHE A 57 9.72 1.53 -10.67
CA PHE A 57 8.77 0.68 -9.96
C PHE A 57 8.73 0.98 -8.45
N ASN A 58 9.90 1.07 -7.82
CA ASN A 58 9.99 1.38 -6.39
C ASN A 58 9.42 2.76 -6.04
N TYR A 59 9.64 3.78 -6.88
CA TYR A 59 9.08 5.11 -6.66
C TYR A 59 7.57 5.16 -6.93
N SER A 60 7.08 4.44 -7.95
CA SER A 60 5.64 4.33 -8.23
C SER A 60 4.88 3.71 -7.05
N ILE A 61 5.40 2.60 -6.50
CA ILE A 61 4.83 1.97 -5.29
C ILE A 61 4.92 2.92 -4.08
N LYS A 62 6.04 3.63 -3.91
CA LYS A 62 6.18 4.62 -2.82
C LYS A 62 5.13 5.72 -2.93
N GLN A 63 4.89 6.26 -4.12
CA GLN A 63 3.90 7.30 -4.37
C GLN A 63 2.48 6.82 -4.02
N LEU A 64 2.13 5.58 -4.41
CA LEU A 64 0.85 4.99 -4.07
C LEU A 64 0.66 4.86 -2.55
N LEU A 65 1.69 4.39 -1.83
CA LEU A 65 1.64 4.24 -0.38
C LEU A 65 1.52 5.60 0.34
N LEU A 66 2.13 6.66 -0.17
CA LEU A 66 1.97 8.00 0.39
C LEU A 66 0.51 8.49 0.31
N ASN A 67 -0.16 8.27 -0.82
CA ASN A 67 -1.57 8.59 -0.98
C ASN A 67 -2.46 7.80 0.02
N VAL A 68 -2.11 6.53 0.28
CA VAL A 68 -2.79 5.71 1.30
C VAL A 68 -2.58 6.30 2.70
N GLU A 69 -1.34 6.67 3.05
CA GLU A 69 -1.01 7.27 4.34
C GLU A 69 -1.78 8.58 4.58
N GLU A 70 -1.93 9.44 3.56
CA GLU A 70 -2.69 10.68 3.65
C GLU A 70 -4.18 10.42 3.97
N ASN A 71 -4.80 9.47 3.26
CA ASN A 71 -6.18 9.07 3.53
C ASN A 71 -6.38 8.51 4.94
N ILE A 72 -5.44 7.71 5.44
CA ILE A 72 -5.49 7.14 6.78
C ILE A 72 -5.32 8.24 7.85
N ASN A 73 -4.42 9.19 7.63
CA ASN A 73 -4.19 10.28 8.57
C ASN A 73 -5.43 11.18 8.72
N SER A 74 -6.22 11.37 7.67
CA SER A 74 -7.49 12.13 7.75
C SER A 74 -8.50 11.44 8.68
N VAL A 75 -8.61 10.12 8.61
CA VAL A 75 -9.48 9.33 9.52
C VAL A 75 -8.97 9.39 10.96
N ARG A 76 -7.64 9.26 11.15
CA ARG A 76 -7.01 9.33 12.48
C ARG A 76 -7.29 10.67 13.19
N SER A 77 -7.28 11.77 12.43
CA SER A 77 -7.48 13.12 12.95
C SER A 77 -8.95 13.48 13.21
N ASP A 78 -9.90 12.63 12.80
CA ASP A 78 -11.32 12.84 12.99
C ASP A 78 -11.69 12.66 14.48
N LYS A 79 -12.00 13.76 15.14
CA LYS A 79 -12.36 13.79 16.56
C LYS A 79 -13.78 13.32 16.85
N SER A 80 -14.63 13.15 15.83
CA SER A 80 -16.00 12.66 15.98
C SER A 80 -16.09 11.15 16.16
N LEU A 81 -14.99 10.42 15.84
CA LEU A 81 -14.90 8.98 15.87
C LEU A 81 -14.17 8.50 17.12
N ASN A 82 -14.69 7.45 17.76
CA ASN A 82 -13.96 6.71 18.80
C ASN A 82 -12.87 5.80 18.18
N SER A 83 -12.05 5.15 19.02
CA SER A 83 -10.93 4.36 18.55
C SER A 83 -11.33 3.13 17.75
N GLU A 84 -12.42 2.45 18.10
CA GLU A 84 -12.99 1.32 17.34
C GLU A 84 -13.40 1.77 15.94
N GLU A 85 -14.17 2.85 15.85
CA GLU A 85 -14.64 3.42 14.58
C GLU A 85 -13.48 3.86 13.68
N LYS A 86 -12.45 4.48 14.26
CA LYS A 86 -11.24 4.86 13.52
C LYS A 86 -10.52 3.65 12.95
N ILE A 87 -10.24 2.64 13.76
CA ILE A 87 -9.57 1.41 13.33
C ILE A 87 -10.38 0.71 12.23
N THR A 88 -11.69 0.59 12.43
CA THR A 88 -12.61 0.00 11.44
C THR A 88 -12.56 0.78 10.12
N LYS A 89 -12.71 2.10 10.17
CA LYS A 89 -12.72 2.96 8.98
C LYS A 89 -11.38 2.92 8.23
N VAL A 90 -10.25 2.89 8.95
CA VAL A 90 -8.92 2.72 8.36
C VAL A 90 -8.81 1.38 7.65
N LEU A 91 -9.19 0.28 8.30
CA LEU A 91 -9.07 -1.05 7.71
C LEU A 91 -9.97 -1.20 6.47
N LEU A 92 -11.21 -0.70 6.53
CA LEU A 92 -12.13 -0.70 5.38
C LEU A 92 -11.63 0.17 4.23
N THR A 93 -10.99 1.29 4.53
CA THR A 93 -10.34 2.15 3.52
C THR A 93 -9.20 1.41 2.83
N ILE A 94 -8.36 0.69 3.61
CA ILE A 94 -7.29 -0.15 3.05
C ILE A 94 -7.88 -1.24 2.15
N PHE A 95 -8.92 -1.94 2.59
CA PHE A 95 -9.57 -2.98 1.76
C PHE A 95 -10.08 -2.41 0.44
N LYS A 96 -10.74 -1.26 0.46
CA LYS A 96 -11.19 -0.57 -0.76
C LYS A 96 -10.02 -0.26 -1.70
N LEU A 97 -8.91 0.25 -1.16
CA LEU A 97 -7.73 0.57 -1.95
C LEU A 97 -7.07 -0.68 -2.54
N LEU A 98 -7.02 -1.79 -1.79
CA LEU A 98 -6.50 -3.07 -2.28
C LEU A 98 -7.38 -3.62 -3.42
N GLU A 99 -8.70 -3.56 -3.30
CA GLU A 99 -9.63 -3.97 -4.36
C GLU A 99 -9.44 -3.15 -5.65
N GLN A 100 -9.34 -1.84 -5.50
CA GLN A 100 -9.14 -0.92 -6.64
C GLN A 100 -7.80 -1.12 -7.35
N ASN A 101 -6.77 -1.57 -6.62
CA ASN A 101 -5.41 -1.76 -7.12
C ASN A 101 -5.02 -3.24 -7.26
N ARG A 102 -5.99 -4.15 -7.42
CA ARG A 102 -5.75 -5.60 -7.43
C ARG A 102 -4.73 -6.04 -8.49
N GLN A 103 -4.78 -5.46 -9.69
CA GLN A 103 -3.84 -5.76 -10.76
C GLN A 103 -2.41 -5.38 -10.36
N LEU A 104 -2.23 -4.21 -9.78
CA LEU A 104 -0.93 -3.77 -9.27
C LEU A 104 -0.42 -4.66 -8.12
N LEU A 105 -1.32 -5.13 -7.24
CA LEU A 105 -0.93 -6.06 -6.17
C LEU A 105 -0.35 -7.37 -6.75
N SER A 106 -0.93 -7.90 -7.83
CA SER A 106 -0.37 -9.08 -8.52
C SER A 106 1.04 -8.80 -9.02
N VAL A 107 1.28 -7.66 -9.66
CA VAL A 107 2.62 -7.27 -10.14
C VAL A 107 3.61 -7.09 -8.98
N VAL A 108 3.16 -6.55 -7.84
CA VAL A 108 4.00 -6.42 -6.64
C VAL A 108 4.39 -7.78 -6.09
N LEU A 109 3.45 -8.74 -6.01
CA LEU A 109 3.76 -10.09 -5.54
C LEU A 109 4.70 -10.83 -6.49
N ASP A 110 4.50 -10.73 -7.81
CA ASP A 110 5.41 -11.30 -8.82
C ASP A 110 6.82 -10.68 -8.69
N TYR A 111 6.90 -9.39 -8.46
CA TYR A 111 8.17 -8.71 -8.20
C TYR A 111 8.86 -9.21 -6.93
N LEU A 112 8.12 -9.44 -5.85
CA LEU A 112 8.68 -9.98 -4.60
C LEU A 112 9.20 -11.41 -4.80
N VAL A 113 8.47 -12.25 -5.55
CA VAL A 113 8.93 -13.60 -5.92
C VAL A 113 10.19 -13.54 -6.79
N HIS A 114 10.25 -12.61 -7.74
CA HIS A 114 11.44 -12.39 -8.56
C HIS A 114 12.66 -11.98 -7.71
N LEU A 115 12.48 -11.05 -6.77
CA LEU A 115 13.55 -10.65 -5.82
C LEU A 115 14.04 -11.82 -4.97
N SER A 116 13.14 -12.69 -4.51
CA SER A 116 13.51 -13.88 -3.74
C SER A 116 14.44 -14.81 -4.54
N LYS A 117 14.16 -14.99 -5.84
CA LYS A 117 15.00 -15.77 -6.75
C LYS A 117 16.38 -15.13 -6.98
N GLU A 118 16.48 -13.80 -6.84
CA GLU A 118 17.75 -13.06 -6.91
C GLU A 118 18.49 -13.04 -5.55
N GLY A 119 18.02 -13.77 -4.53
CA GLY A 119 18.62 -13.79 -3.19
C GLY A 119 18.37 -12.54 -2.35
N VAL A 120 17.40 -11.68 -2.75
CA VAL A 120 17.01 -10.49 -1.98
C VAL A 120 15.81 -10.85 -1.10
N SER A 121 15.91 -10.57 0.21
CA SER A 121 14.82 -10.84 1.17
C SER A 121 13.54 -10.07 0.82
N PRO A 122 12.43 -10.75 0.46
CA PRO A 122 11.13 -10.11 0.28
C PRO A 122 10.59 -9.53 1.59
N GLU A 123 10.83 -10.21 2.72
CA GLU A 123 10.39 -9.79 4.05
C GLU A 123 10.91 -8.39 4.38
N ASP A 124 12.21 -8.14 4.20
CA ASP A 124 12.80 -6.81 4.45
C ASP A 124 12.22 -5.72 3.55
N ARG A 125 11.82 -6.07 2.33
CA ARG A 125 11.18 -5.14 1.41
C ARG A 125 9.77 -4.78 1.88
N VAL A 126 8.97 -5.78 2.23
CA VAL A 126 7.61 -5.58 2.74
C VAL A 126 7.67 -4.80 4.05
N ARG A 127 8.48 -5.24 5.02
CA ARG A 127 8.64 -4.58 6.32
C ARG A 127 8.96 -3.08 6.18
N ARG A 128 9.93 -2.72 5.33
CA ARG A 128 10.29 -1.30 5.11
C ARG A 128 9.18 -0.46 4.49
N ARG A 129 8.28 -1.08 3.74
CA ARG A 129 7.15 -0.39 3.09
C ARG A 129 5.94 -0.27 4.00
N THR A 130 5.74 -1.23 4.90
CA THR A 130 4.55 -1.30 5.76
C THR A 130 4.77 -0.78 7.17
N VAL A 131 6.02 -0.48 7.56
CA VAL A 131 6.37 -0.03 8.93
C VAL A 131 5.55 1.18 9.39
N LYS A 132 5.32 2.14 8.51
CA LYS A 132 4.52 3.33 8.85
C LYS A 132 3.04 2.98 9.08
N LEU A 133 2.47 2.15 8.22
CA LEU A 133 1.09 1.70 8.36
C LEU A 133 0.91 0.95 9.69
N ARG A 134 1.81 0.00 9.97
CA ARG A 134 1.81 -0.75 11.24
C ARG A 134 1.93 0.19 12.45
N HIS A 135 2.80 1.21 12.36
CA HIS A 135 2.92 2.22 13.41
C HIS A 135 1.64 3.03 13.61
N ILE A 136 0.94 3.40 12.54
CA ILE A 136 -0.34 4.11 12.62
C ILE A 136 -1.38 3.23 13.32
N LEU A 137 -1.54 1.96 12.91
CA LEU A 137 -2.48 1.02 13.53
C LEU A 137 -2.17 0.82 15.02
N SER A 138 -0.90 0.59 15.36
CA SER A 138 -0.45 0.45 16.75
C SER A 138 -0.74 1.71 17.59
N SER A 139 -0.50 2.90 17.04
CA SER A 139 -0.74 4.16 17.76
C SER A 139 -2.23 4.40 18.05
N MET A 140 -3.10 4.05 17.10
CA MET A 140 -4.55 4.15 17.29
C MET A 140 -5.04 3.18 18.37
N PHE A 141 -4.48 1.95 18.38
CA PHE A 141 -4.80 0.98 19.42
C PHE A 141 -4.33 1.46 20.81
N ILE A 142 -3.10 1.98 20.93
CA ILE A 142 -2.56 2.52 22.19
C ILE A 142 -3.44 3.67 22.70
N GLU A 143 -3.86 4.55 21.80
CA GLU A 143 -4.75 5.68 22.15
C GLU A 143 -6.10 5.18 22.67
N GLY A 144 -6.72 4.19 22.01
CA GLY A 144 -7.98 3.60 22.43
C GLY A 144 -7.90 2.90 23.80
N VAL A 145 -6.81 2.21 24.09
CA VAL A 145 -6.58 1.63 25.43
C VAL A 145 -6.39 2.72 26.49
N LYS A 146 -5.65 3.79 26.15
CA LYS A 146 -5.41 4.92 27.07
C LYS A 146 -6.72 5.67 27.38
N ASN A 147 -7.59 5.82 26.40
CA ASN A 147 -8.88 6.48 26.57
C ASN A 147 -9.94 5.59 27.26
N GLY A 148 -9.64 4.33 27.52
CA GLY A 148 -10.61 3.40 28.09
C GLY A 148 -11.67 2.94 27.11
N GLU A 149 -11.41 2.99 25.81
CA GLU A 149 -12.32 2.58 24.74
C GLU A 149 -12.07 1.14 24.28
N LEU A 150 -10.82 0.67 24.44
CA LEU A 150 -10.38 -0.66 24.00
C LEU A 150 -9.80 -1.50 25.15
N LYS A 151 -9.98 -2.81 25.06
CA LYS A 151 -9.40 -3.79 25.98
C LYS A 151 -7.88 -3.80 25.94
N LYS A 152 -7.26 -3.94 27.11
CA LYS A 152 -5.79 -4.04 27.22
C LYS A 152 -5.27 -5.34 26.61
N MET A 153 -4.30 -5.23 25.72
CA MET A 153 -3.51 -6.34 25.19
C MET A 153 -2.09 -5.87 24.85
N LYS A 154 -1.19 -6.82 24.56
CA LYS A 154 0.17 -6.46 24.10
C LYS A 154 0.07 -5.74 22.76
N VAL A 155 0.69 -4.55 22.66
CA VAL A 155 0.66 -3.71 21.44
C VAL A 155 1.08 -4.48 20.19
N LYS A 156 2.12 -5.32 20.30
CA LYS A 156 2.55 -6.17 19.18
C LYS A 156 1.46 -7.14 18.74
N ALA A 157 0.74 -7.75 19.68
CA ALA A 157 -0.34 -8.68 19.35
C ALA A 157 -1.52 -7.95 18.68
N ALA A 158 -1.86 -6.74 19.12
CA ALA A 158 -2.87 -5.92 18.49
C ALA A 158 -2.48 -5.52 17.05
N ASP A 159 -1.21 -5.12 16.85
CA ASP A 159 -0.68 -4.78 15.54
C ASP A 159 -0.73 -5.99 14.59
N ASP A 160 -0.20 -7.14 15.02
CA ASP A 160 -0.22 -8.37 14.22
C ASP A 160 -1.66 -8.83 13.92
N TYR A 161 -2.58 -8.71 14.88
CA TYR A 161 -4.00 -9.02 14.70
C TYR A 161 -4.64 -8.13 13.62
N LEU A 162 -4.49 -6.81 13.70
CA LEU A 162 -5.05 -5.89 12.72
C LEU A 162 -4.40 -6.04 11.34
N TYR A 163 -3.08 -6.25 11.32
CA TYR A 163 -2.33 -6.39 10.08
C TYR A 163 -2.66 -7.71 9.35
N SER A 164 -2.98 -8.79 10.07
CA SER A 164 -3.38 -10.07 9.48
C SER A 164 -4.59 -9.97 8.55
N PHE A 165 -5.52 -9.04 8.81
CA PHE A 165 -6.64 -8.78 7.90
C PHE A 165 -6.19 -8.19 6.56
N ILE A 166 -5.13 -7.38 6.56
CA ILE A 166 -4.55 -6.81 5.33
C ILE A 166 -3.87 -7.93 4.53
N GLU A 167 -3.14 -8.82 5.19
CA GLU A 167 -2.50 -9.98 4.56
C GLU A 167 -3.55 -10.93 3.98
N ALA A 168 -4.62 -11.23 4.73
CA ALA A 168 -5.75 -12.02 4.24
C ALA A 168 -6.43 -11.38 3.03
N ALA A 169 -6.61 -10.05 3.04
CA ALA A 169 -7.19 -9.32 1.91
C ALA A 169 -6.33 -9.46 0.65
N ILE A 170 -5.01 -9.27 0.76
CA ILE A 170 -4.07 -9.43 -0.36
C ILE A 170 -4.13 -10.87 -0.89
N PHE A 171 -4.09 -11.86 -0.01
CA PHE A 171 -4.18 -13.28 -0.38
C PHE A 171 -5.48 -13.57 -1.12
N GLN A 172 -6.62 -13.13 -0.59
CA GLN A 172 -7.93 -13.35 -1.21
C GLN A 172 -8.03 -12.71 -2.60
N LEU A 173 -7.54 -11.49 -2.77
CA LEU A 173 -7.63 -10.76 -4.03
C LEU A 173 -6.69 -11.32 -5.10
N VAL A 174 -5.47 -11.69 -4.74
CA VAL A 174 -4.43 -12.03 -5.72
C VAL A 174 -4.31 -13.54 -5.92
N VAL A 175 -4.28 -14.32 -4.84
CA VAL A 175 -4.06 -15.77 -4.93
C VAL A 175 -5.36 -16.51 -5.22
N THR A 176 -6.42 -16.26 -4.42
CA THR A 176 -7.71 -16.92 -4.63
C THR A 176 -8.62 -16.20 -5.63
N LYS A 177 -8.19 -15.04 -6.14
CA LYS A 177 -8.87 -14.24 -7.17
C LYS A 177 -10.32 -13.89 -6.82
N ARG A 178 -10.62 -13.70 -5.52
CA ARG A 178 -11.95 -13.26 -5.10
C ARG A 178 -12.29 -11.91 -5.75
N LYS A 179 -13.56 -11.73 -6.14
CA LYS A 179 -14.02 -10.51 -6.80
C LYS A 179 -14.09 -9.30 -5.86
N ASN A 180 -14.40 -9.54 -4.59
CA ASN A 180 -14.51 -8.51 -3.55
C ASN A 180 -14.14 -9.10 -2.18
N LEU A 181 -14.08 -8.23 -1.17
CA LEU A 181 -13.73 -8.55 0.21
C LEU A 181 -14.94 -8.42 1.17
N SER A 182 -16.19 -8.61 0.69
CA SER A 182 -17.40 -8.41 1.50
C SER A 182 -17.39 -9.24 2.79
N GLU A 183 -17.15 -10.55 2.69
CA GLU A 183 -17.09 -11.44 3.84
C GLU A 183 -15.94 -11.10 4.80
N LEU A 184 -14.77 -10.72 4.26
CA LEU A 184 -13.64 -10.30 5.08
C LEU A 184 -13.92 -8.98 5.80
N ARG A 185 -14.68 -8.05 5.19
CA ARG A 185 -15.11 -6.80 5.83
C ARG A 185 -16.02 -7.08 7.03
N GLU A 186 -17.01 -7.94 6.86
CA GLU A 186 -17.91 -8.34 7.95
C GLU A 186 -17.13 -9.00 9.09
N THR A 187 -16.22 -9.92 8.75
CA THR A 187 -15.35 -10.58 9.73
C THR A 187 -14.47 -9.58 10.47
N ALA A 188 -13.86 -8.63 9.76
CA ALA A 188 -13.00 -7.63 10.35
C ALA A 188 -13.77 -6.68 11.28
N ILE A 189 -14.95 -6.22 10.88
CA ILE A 189 -15.83 -5.38 11.70
C ILE A 189 -16.21 -6.13 12.98
N PHE A 190 -16.67 -7.38 12.86
CA PHE A 190 -17.00 -8.20 14.02
C PHE A 190 -15.80 -8.35 14.97
N ALA A 191 -14.64 -8.67 14.41
CA ALA A 191 -13.43 -8.90 15.18
C ALA A 191 -12.92 -7.63 15.90
N ILE A 192 -13.01 -6.46 15.25
CA ILE A 192 -12.62 -5.17 15.86
C ILE A 192 -13.58 -4.80 17.00
N LYS A 193 -14.90 -5.03 16.85
CA LYS A 193 -15.88 -4.83 17.91
C LYS A 193 -15.58 -5.63 19.18
N GLN A 194 -14.97 -6.82 19.07
CA GLN A 194 -14.57 -7.61 20.23
C GLN A 194 -13.39 -6.99 21.01
N LEU A 195 -12.69 -5.99 20.45
CA LEU A 195 -11.64 -5.24 21.12
C LEU A 195 -12.19 -4.10 21.99
N SER A 196 -13.45 -3.68 21.79
CA SER A 196 -14.11 -2.64 22.58
C SER A 196 -14.45 -3.12 23.99
N LEU A 197 -14.49 -2.17 24.93
CA LEU A 197 -14.89 -2.41 26.33
C LEU A 197 -16.40 -2.51 26.45
#